data_36e360e65c2aba79f1372ecca94b452b
#
_entry.id   36e360e65c2aba79f1372ecca94b452b
#
_cell.length_a   1.000
_cell.length_b   1.000
_cell.length_c   1.000
_cell.angle_alpha   90.00
_cell.angle_beta   90.00
_cell.angle_gamma   90.00
#
_symmetry.space_group_name_H-M   'P 1'
#
loop_
_entity.id
_entity.type
_entity.pdbx_description
1 polymer ?
#
loop_
_entity_poly.entity_id
_entity_poly.type
_entity_poly.pdbx_seq_one_letter_code
_entity_poly.pdbx_strand_id
1 'polypeptide(L)'
;MWWALFDILKYSFSSAIWGILIAIICMALFVFLIKGWYKDATFSPVSYLIGAILFVFLSIQCVLIIGSLKIISTTDYYETEISRIVDNAYDAANEVTKRQADDIIQVVIDRFPILHYYIGGGEFSGFTAKELPHAMADELRSFMRWYIFRRILWCLGFVLVGAICVVRSMSRQKKYVSSNLRRAVSYDDF
;
A
#
# COMPACT_ATOMS: atom_id res chain seq x y z
N MET A 1 7.37 18.98 19.91
CA MET A 1 7.72 17.60 19.55
C MET A 1 6.54 16.61 19.71
N TRP A 2 5.81 16.61 20.81
CA TRP A 2 4.64 15.72 21.02
C TRP A 2 3.48 15.95 20.06
N TRP A 3 3.19 17.18 19.66
CA TRP A 3 2.12 17.52 18.71
C TRP A 3 2.36 16.93 17.31
N ALA A 4 3.61 16.95 16.83
CA ALA A 4 3.96 16.35 15.53
C ALA A 4 3.78 14.83 15.55
N LEU A 5 4.12 14.16 16.66
CA LEU A 5 3.86 12.74 16.84
C LEU A 5 2.35 12.44 16.87
N PHE A 6 1.56 13.30 17.51
CA PHE A 6 0.11 13.14 17.59
C PHE A 6 -0.56 13.31 16.21
N ASP A 7 -0.09 14.26 15.42
CA ASP A 7 -0.58 14.45 14.04
C ASP A 7 -0.19 13.27 13.14
N ILE A 8 1.04 12.79 13.22
CA ILE A 8 1.47 11.59 12.50
C ILE A 8 0.64 10.37 12.90
N LEU A 9 0.36 10.19 14.20
CA LEU A 9 -0.47 9.10 14.70
C LEU A 9 -1.91 9.22 14.20
N LYS A 10 -2.49 10.41 14.22
CA LYS A 10 -3.85 10.70 13.74
C LYS A 10 -3.96 10.44 12.22
N TYR A 11 -2.97 10.85 11.43
CA TYR A 11 -2.90 10.59 9.99
C TYR A 11 -2.73 9.10 9.69
N SER A 12 -1.88 8.41 10.45
CA SER A 12 -1.66 6.97 10.35
C SER A 12 -2.93 6.19 10.71
N PHE A 13 -3.62 6.57 11.78
CA PHE A 13 -4.85 5.94 12.23
C PHE A 13 -6.00 6.10 11.22
N SER A 14 -6.16 7.30 10.65
CA SER A 14 -7.15 7.55 9.59
C SER A 14 -6.88 6.70 8.35
N SER A 15 -5.62 6.56 7.90
CA SER A 15 -5.28 5.72 6.76
C SER A 15 -5.48 4.23 7.04
N ALA A 16 -5.25 3.79 8.30
CA ALA A 16 -5.51 2.43 8.73
C ALA A 16 -7.00 2.08 8.67
N ILE A 17 -7.88 2.95 9.18
CA ILE A 17 -9.33 2.74 9.14
C ILE A 17 -9.81 2.59 7.68
N TRP A 18 -9.46 3.53 6.81
CA TRP A 18 -9.85 3.49 5.40
C TRP A 18 -9.26 2.28 4.68
N GLY A 19 -8.01 1.89 4.99
CA GLY A 19 -7.37 0.70 4.44
C GLY A 19 -8.11 -0.59 4.79
N ILE A 20 -8.51 -0.73 6.05
CA ILE A 20 -9.27 -1.89 6.52
C ILE A 20 -10.67 -1.93 5.89
N LEU A 21 -11.37 -0.78 5.79
CA LEU A 21 -12.68 -0.70 5.13
C LEU A 21 -12.62 -1.16 3.67
N ILE A 22 -11.63 -0.68 2.91
CA ILE A 22 -11.42 -1.11 1.53
C ILE A 22 -11.09 -2.61 1.46
N ALA A 23 -10.26 -3.11 2.37
CA ALA A 23 -9.94 -4.54 2.44
C ALA A 23 -11.18 -5.40 2.71
N ILE A 24 -12.10 -4.95 3.57
CA ILE A 24 -13.39 -5.62 3.83
C ILE A 24 -14.23 -5.67 2.54
N ILE A 25 -14.35 -4.56 1.80
CA ILE A 25 -15.08 -4.49 0.54
C ILE A 25 -14.45 -5.44 -0.49
N CYS A 26 -13.12 -5.41 -0.65
CA CYS A 26 -12.40 -6.31 -1.55
C CYS A 26 -12.62 -7.79 -1.18
N MET A 27 -12.63 -8.11 0.11
CA MET A 27 -12.88 -9.47 0.59
C MET A 27 -14.33 -9.91 0.34
N ALA A 28 -15.30 -9.03 0.55
CA ALA A 28 -16.70 -9.29 0.23
C ALA A 28 -16.90 -9.58 -1.27
N LEU A 29 -16.30 -8.76 -2.13
CA LEU A 29 -16.29 -8.97 -3.58
C LEU A 29 -15.63 -10.29 -3.96
N PHE A 30 -14.50 -10.63 -3.35
CA PHE A 30 -13.80 -11.91 -3.56
C PHE A 30 -14.69 -13.11 -3.24
N VAL A 31 -15.35 -13.10 -2.07
CA VAL A 31 -16.28 -14.16 -1.66
C VAL A 31 -17.48 -14.23 -2.61
N PHE A 32 -18.01 -13.08 -3.02
CA PHE A 32 -19.14 -13.01 -3.95
C PHE A 32 -18.78 -13.59 -5.33
N LEU A 33 -17.60 -13.29 -5.88
CA LEU A 33 -17.12 -13.83 -7.14
C LEU A 33 -16.94 -15.34 -7.08
N ILE A 34 -16.34 -15.86 -6.00
CA ILE A 34 -16.16 -17.31 -5.83
C ILE A 34 -17.51 -18.03 -5.73
N LYS A 35 -18.46 -17.50 -4.93
CA LYS A 35 -19.81 -18.05 -4.83
C LYS A 35 -20.58 -17.97 -6.15
N GLY A 36 -20.42 -16.92 -6.92
CA GLY A 36 -21.05 -16.77 -8.22
C GLY A 36 -20.60 -17.84 -9.23
N TRP A 37 -19.32 -18.22 -9.18
CA TRP A 37 -18.76 -19.23 -10.08
C TRP A 37 -18.97 -20.68 -9.60
N TYR A 38 -19.08 -20.89 -8.28
CA TYR A 38 -19.22 -22.21 -7.67
C TYR A 38 -20.48 -22.27 -6.78
N LYS A 39 -21.67 -22.18 -7.42
CA LYS A 39 -22.98 -22.11 -6.74
C LYS A 39 -23.25 -23.26 -5.74
N ASP A 40 -22.75 -24.46 -6.02
CA ASP A 40 -23.00 -25.67 -5.23
C ASP A 40 -21.84 -26.03 -4.26
N ALA A 41 -20.88 -25.15 -4.09
CA ALA A 41 -19.71 -25.45 -3.27
C ALA A 41 -19.86 -24.86 -1.87
N THR A 42 -19.76 -25.72 -0.86
CA THR A 42 -19.65 -25.32 0.54
C THR A 42 -18.21 -24.97 0.87
N PHE A 43 -18.01 -23.86 1.58
CA PHE A 43 -16.70 -23.48 2.05
C PHE A 43 -16.18 -24.45 3.10
N SER A 44 -14.97 -24.96 2.90
CA SER A 44 -14.23 -25.76 3.87
C SER A 44 -13.73 -24.89 5.03
N PRO A 45 -13.55 -25.41 6.26
CA PRO A 45 -12.82 -24.71 7.32
C PRO A 45 -11.45 -24.18 6.89
N VAL A 46 -10.75 -24.93 6.03
CA VAL A 46 -9.46 -24.50 5.43
C VAL A 46 -9.64 -23.27 4.54
N SER A 47 -10.75 -23.15 3.81
CA SER A 47 -11.05 -21.98 2.98
C SER A 47 -11.22 -20.71 3.82
N TYR A 48 -11.81 -20.81 5.02
CA TYR A 48 -11.92 -19.68 5.95
C TYR A 48 -10.55 -19.24 6.49
N LEU A 49 -9.67 -20.21 6.81
CA LEU A 49 -8.31 -19.90 7.25
C LEU A 49 -7.52 -19.16 6.14
N ILE A 50 -7.60 -19.66 4.89
CA ILE A 50 -6.97 -19.01 3.74
C ILE A 50 -7.52 -17.59 3.55
N GLY A 51 -8.84 -17.42 3.68
CA GLY A 51 -9.51 -16.14 3.60
C GLY A 51 -9.04 -15.16 4.69
N ALA A 52 -8.88 -15.62 5.93
CA ALA A 52 -8.38 -14.80 7.02
C ALA A 52 -6.92 -14.31 6.77
N ILE A 53 -6.05 -15.21 6.33
CA ILE A 53 -4.66 -14.86 5.96
C ILE A 53 -4.66 -13.83 4.81
N LEU A 54 -5.43 -14.07 3.76
CA LEU A 54 -5.58 -13.17 2.62
C LEU A 54 -6.07 -11.78 3.07
N PHE A 55 -7.07 -11.74 3.96
CA PHE A 55 -7.60 -10.50 4.50
C PHE A 55 -6.54 -9.68 5.23
N VAL A 56 -5.72 -10.31 6.07
CA VAL A 56 -4.63 -9.62 6.79
C VAL A 56 -3.63 -9.03 5.79
N PHE A 57 -3.19 -9.80 4.79
CA PHE A 57 -2.25 -9.29 3.77
C PHE A 57 -2.85 -8.15 2.95
N LEU A 58 -4.11 -8.27 2.50
CA LEU A 58 -4.78 -7.20 1.76
C LEU A 58 -4.95 -5.94 2.61
N SER A 59 -5.31 -6.09 3.89
CA SER A 59 -5.45 -4.94 4.81
C SER A 59 -4.15 -4.17 4.93
N ILE A 60 -3.03 -4.85 5.12
CA ILE A 60 -1.70 -4.22 5.19
C ILE A 60 -1.40 -3.46 3.87
N GLN A 61 -1.63 -4.08 2.72
CA GLN A 61 -1.37 -3.44 1.43
C GLN A 61 -2.27 -2.22 1.19
N CYS A 62 -3.56 -2.31 1.53
CA CYS A 62 -4.49 -1.18 1.41
C CYS A 62 -4.09 0.00 2.31
N VAL A 63 -3.69 -0.26 3.55
CA VAL A 63 -3.20 0.77 4.47
C VAL A 63 -1.97 1.48 3.89
N LEU A 64 -1.02 0.73 3.32
CA LEU A 64 0.18 1.28 2.72
C LEU A 64 -0.13 2.12 1.46
N ILE A 65 -1.07 1.68 0.62
CA ILE A 65 -1.52 2.44 -0.56
C ILE A 65 -2.17 3.77 -0.13
N ILE A 66 -3.08 3.73 0.84
CA ILE A 66 -3.76 4.95 1.33
C ILE A 66 -2.77 5.90 1.99
N GLY A 67 -1.82 5.38 2.76
CA GLY A 67 -0.74 6.18 3.34
C GLY A 67 0.07 6.90 2.26
N SER A 68 0.44 6.20 1.20
CA SER A 68 1.17 6.77 0.06
C SER A 68 0.37 7.82 -0.71
N LEU A 69 -0.94 7.60 -0.91
CA LEU A 69 -1.84 8.58 -1.53
C LEU A 69 -1.94 9.86 -0.69
N LYS A 70 -1.98 9.73 0.63
CA LYS A 70 -1.95 10.89 1.54
C LYS A 70 -0.64 11.66 1.45
N ILE A 71 0.50 10.97 1.35
CA ILE A 71 1.80 11.63 1.15
C ILE A 71 1.78 12.44 -0.15
N ILE A 72 1.29 11.86 -1.26
CA ILE A 72 1.16 12.58 -2.53
C ILE A 72 0.26 13.82 -2.38
N SER A 73 -0.88 13.70 -1.69
CA SER A 73 -1.81 14.83 -1.51
C SER A 73 -1.24 15.94 -0.62
N THR A 74 -0.22 15.65 0.17
CA THR A 74 0.43 16.63 1.05
C THR A 74 1.72 17.19 0.42
N THR A 75 2.11 16.70 -0.76
CA THR A 75 3.35 17.12 -1.44
C THR A 75 3.33 18.62 -1.78
N ASP A 76 2.18 19.17 -2.17
CA ASP A 76 2.03 20.61 -2.47
C ASP A 76 2.32 21.49 -1.24
N TYR A 77 1.94 21.01 -0.06
CA TYR A 77 2.29 21.67 1.20
C TYR A 77 3.80 21.64 1.45
N TYR A 78 4.45 20.51 1.24
CA TYR A 78 5.91 20.39 1.37
C TYR A 78 6.65 21.26 0.35
N GLU A 79 6.18 21.28 -0.90
CA GLU A 79 6.73 22.14 -1.96
C GLU A 79 6.71 23.62 -1.54
N THR A 80 5.56 24.09 -1.01
CA THR A 80 5.41 25.47 -0.53
C THR A 80 6.34 25.78 0.65
N GLU A 81 6.49 24.86 1.59
CA GLU A 81 7.32 25.06 2.77
C GLU A 81 8.82 25.01 2.43
N ILE A 82 9.20 24.12 1.50
CA ILE A 82 10.58 24.06 0.96
C ILE A 82 10.89 25.33 0.19
N SER A 83 9.97 25.84 -0.66
CA SER A 83 10.14 27.12 -1.35
C SER A 83 10.40 28.27 -0.38
N ARG A 84 9.66 28.32 0.72
CA ARG A 84 9.86 29.36 1.75
C ARG A 84 11.25 29.25 2.40
N ILE A 85 11.75 28.04 2.65
CA ILE A 85 13.10 27.84 3.21
C ILE A 85 14.17 28.30 2.21
N VAL A 86 14.01 27.93 0.95
CA VAL A 86 14.95 28.27 -0.12
C VAL A 86 14.95 29.77 -0.41
N ASP A 87 13.78 30.40 -0.54
CA ASP A 87 13.64 31.84 -0.79
C ASP A 87 14.24 32.70 0.34
N ASN A 88 14.24 32.20 1.56
CA ASN A 88 14.86 32.89 2.70
C ASN A 88 16.38 32.70 2.78
N ALA A 89 16.91 31.63 2.19
CA ALA A 89 18.31 31.25 2.35
C ALA A 89 19.18 31.58 1.11
N TYR A 90 18.58 31.64 -0.07
CA TYR A 90 19.31 31.72 -1.34
C TYR A 90 18.66 32.71 -2.31
N ASP A 91 19.52 33.32 -3.16
CA ASP A 91 19.07 34.21 -4.23
C ASP A 91 18.41 33.40 -5.36
N ALA A 92 17.17 33.74 -5.70
CA ALA A 92 16.31 32.98 -6.60
C ALA A 92 16.84 32.76 -8.02
N ALA A 93 17.86 33.55 -8.44
CA ALA A 93 18.41 33.53 -9.78
C ALA A 93 19.68 32.68 -9.95
N ASN A 94 20.25 32.18 -8.86
CA ASN A 94 21.50 31.44 -8.92
C ASN A 94 21.29 29.93 -8.99
N GLU A 95 22.08 29.23 -9.83
CA GLU A 95 22.14 27.78 -9.83
C GLU A 95 22.68 27.27 -8.48
N VAL A 96 22.00 26.29 -7.91
CA VAL A 96 22.36 25.66 -6.64
C VAL A 96 23.52 24.72 -6.88
N THR A 97 24.65 24.97 -6.24
CA THR A 97 25.80 24.06 -6.28
C THR A 97 25.47 22.80 -5.49
N LYS A 98 26.21 21.69 -5.76
CA LYS A 98 25.98 20.41 -5.06
C LYS A 98 26.03 20.56 -3.54
N ARG A 99 26.95 21.35 -2.99
CA ARG A 99 27.04 21.62 -1.54
C ARG A 99 25.83 22.35 -1.00
N GLN A 100 25.34 23.34 -1.72
CA GLN A 100 24.14 24.09 -1.34
C GLN A 100 22.90 23.23 -1.42
N ALA A 101 22.79 22.34 -2.43
CA ALA A 101 21.70 21.38 -2.52
C ALA A 101 21.72 20.40 -1.34
N ASP A 102 22.89 19.89 -0.97
CA ASP A 102 23.07 19.01 0.18
C ASP A 102 22.70 19.72 1.50
N ASP A 103 23.10 20.99 1.67
CA ASP A 103 22.74 21.80 2.84
C ASP A 103 21.23 22.02 2.93
N ILE A 104 20.56 22.35 1.80
CA ILE A 104 19.10 22.51 1.72
C ILE A 104 18.41 21.19 2.07
N ILE A 105 18.86 20.08 1.48
CA ILE A 105 18.32 18.74 1.75
C ILE A 105 18.43 18.43 3.25
N GLN A 106 19.57 18.73 3.89
CA GLN A 106 19.76 18.51 5.31
C GLN A 106 18.78 19.32 6.15
N VAL A 107 18.58 20.60 5.86
CA VAL A 107 17.61 21.47 6.54
C VAL A 107 16.17 20.95 6.35
N VAL A 108 15.84 20.49 5.14
CA VAL A 108 14.52 19.90 4.84
C VAL A 108 14.32 18.58 5.58
N ILE A 109 15.34 17.72 5.65
CA ILE A 109 15.30 16.45 6.38
C ILE A 109 15.14 16.70 7.88
N ASP A 110 15.85 17.67 8.44
CA ASP A 110 15.74 18.02 9.87
C ASP A 110 14.33 18.54 10.20
N ARG A 111 13.70 19.24 9.27
CA ARG A 111 12.33 19.73 9.42
C ARG A 111 11.29 18.64 9.18
N PHE A 112 11.53 17.78 8.21
CA PHE A 112 10.64 16.71 7.77
C PHE A 112 11.38 15.35 7.67
N PRO A 113 11.62 14.66 8.79
CA PRO A 113 12.41 13.42 8.83
C PRO A 113 11.91 12.31 7.90
N ILE A 114 10.62 12.30 7.59
CA ILE A 114 9.99 11.36 6.66
C ILE A 114 10.56 11.50 5.24
N LEU A 115 10.92 12.71 4.83
CA LEU A 115 11.44 12.99 3.49
C LEU A 115 12.85 12.42 3.26
N HIS A 116 13.63 12.21 4.31
CA HIS A 116 14.95 11.58 4.22
C HIS A 116 14.96 10.28 3.42
N TYR A 117 13.93 9.47 3.61
CA TYR A 117 13.83 8.16 2.96
C TYR A 117 13.54 8.25 1.46
N TYR A 118 12.97 9.36 1.00
CA TYR A 118 12.47 9.52 -0.37
C TYR A 118 13.30 10.48 -1.22
N ILE A 119 13.94 11.45 -0.61
CA ILE A 119 14.68 12.52 -1.28
C ILE A 119 16.20 12.29 -1.20
N GLY A 120 16.70 11.52 -0.24
CA GLY A 120 18.12 11.32 0.05
C GLY A 120 18.97 10.64 -1.07
N GLY A 121 18.34 10.20 -2.17
CA GLY A 121 19.02 9.57 -3.31
C GLY A 121 18.98 10.39 -4.62
N GLY A 122 18.33 11.54 -4.63
CA GLY A 122 18.22 12.39 -5.84
C GLY A 122 19.44 13.30 -6.04
N GLU A 123 19.94 13.41 -7.27
CA GLU A 123 20.90 14.46 -7.64
C GLU A 123 20.13 15.75 -7.96
N PHE A 124 20.17 16.70 -7.04
CA PHE A 124 19.50 18.01 -7.17
C PHE A 124 20.48 19.13 -7.51
N SER A 125 21.69 18.82 -7.91
CA SER A 125 22.67 19.79 -8.39
C SER A 125 22.31 20.30 -9.79
N GLY A 126 22.44 21.61 -10.00
CA GLY A 126 22.19 22.24 -11.31
C GLY A 126 20.76 22.80 -11.48
N PHE A 127 19.88 22.64 -10.52
CA PHE A 127 18.60 23.34 -10.50
C PHE A 127 18.78 24.77 -9.96
N THR A 128 17.97 25.71 -10.45
CA THR A 128 17.91 27.04 -9.82
C THR A 128 17.23 26.91 -8.45
N ALA A 129 17.53 27.83 -7.53
CA ALA A 129 16.94 27.84 -6.19
C ALA A 129 15.41 27.81 -6.25
N LYS A 130 14.81 28.44 -7.27
CA LYS A 130 13.37 28.48 -7.49
C LYS A 130 12.79 27.15 -8.02
N GLU A 131 13.55 26.38 -8.79
CA GLU A 131 13.11 25.10 -9.38
C GLU A 131 13.32 23.92 -8.45
N LEU A 132 14.25 24.03 -7.51
CA LEU A 132 14.63 22.97 -6.59
C LEU A 132 13.44 22.41 -5.78
N PRO A 133 12.54 23.22 -5.17
CA PRO A 133 11.40 22.69 -4.43
C PRO A 133 10.46 21.88 -5.30
N HIS A 134 10.25 22.31 -6.54
CA HIS A 134 9.40 21.62 -7.50
C HIS A 134 10.04 20.29 -7.93
N ALA A 135 11.34 20.28 -8.23
CA ALA A 135 12.07 19.07 -8.59
C ALA A 135 12.01 18.02 -7.45
N MET A 136 12.18 18.44 -6.19
CA MET A 136 12.07 17.58 -5.02
C MET A 136 10.64 17.02 -4.85
N ALA A 137 9.62 17.85 -5.08
CA ALA A 137 8.23 17.44 -5.01
C ALA A 137 7.88 16.41 -6.10
N ASP A 138 8.36 16.63 -7.32
CA ASP A 138 8.12 15.71 -8.44
C ASP A 138 8.83 14.37 -8.26
N GLU A 139 10.04 14.34 -7.73
CA GLU A 139 10.74 13.10 -7.39
C GLU A 139 9.94 12.31 -6.35
N LEU A 140 9.45 12.98 -5.29
CA LEU A 140 8.60 12.36 -4.28
C LEU A 140 7.31 11.79 -4.88
N ARG A 141 6.62 12.55 -5.75
CA ARG A 141 5.41 12.10 -6.45
C ARG A 141 5.69 10.88 -7.32
N SER A 142 6.79 10.90 -8.07
CA SER A 142 7.21 9.81 -8.96
C SER A 142 7.50 8.53 -8.17
N PHE A 143 8.29 8.65 -7.10
CA PHE A 143 8.61 7.54 -6.21
C PHE A 143 7.34 6.92 -5.59
N MET A 144 6.43 7.76 -5.08
CA MET A 144 5.17 7.30 -4.48
C MET A 144 4.25 6.62 -5.49
N ARG A 145 4.15 7.13 -6.72
CA ARG A 145 3.37 6.48 -7.80
C ARG A 145 3.90 5.09 -8.10
N TRP A 146 5.22 4.94 -8.24
CA TRP A 146 5.86 3.63 -8.47
C TRP A 146 5.65 2.67 -7.30
N TYR A 147 5.75 3.18 -6.07
CA TYR A 147 5.48 2.41 -4.86
C TYR A 147 4.04 1.90 -4.83
N ILE A 148 3.04 2.75 -5.09
CA ILE A 148 1.62 2.37 -5.16
C ILE A 148 1.39 1.31 -6.23
N PHE A 149 1.95 1.50 -7.43
CA PHE A 149 1.83 0.53 -8.53
C PHE A 149 2.34 -0.86 -8.13
N ARG A 150 3.52 -0.91 -7.51
CA ARG A 150 4.08 -2.17 -7.01
C ARG A 150 3.20 -2.81 -5.94
N ARG A 151 2.56 -2.03 -5.07
CA ARG A 151 1.63 -2.54 -4.06
C ARG A 151 0.34 -3.09 -4.66
N ILE A 152 -0.20 -2.44 -5.68
CA ILE A 152 -1.37 -2.94 -6.43
C ILE A 152 -1.05 -4.29 -7.08
N LEU A 153 0.12 -4.46 -7.68
CA LEU A 153 0.55 -5.75 -8.24
C LEU A 153 0.63 -6.84 -7.16
N TRP A 154 1.12 -6.53 -5.97
CA TRP A 154 1.11 -7.47 -4.85
C TRP A 154 -0.32 -7.84 -4.43
N CYS A 155 -1.26 -6.89 -4.36
CA CYS A 155 -2.67 -7.18 -4.08
C CYS A 155 -3.26 -8.16 -5.09
N LEU A 156 -3.04 -7.92 -6.38
CA LEU A 156 -3.50 -8.81 -7.45
C LEU A 156 -2.88 -10.21 -7.32
N GLY A 157 -1.58 -10.30 -7.04
CA GLY A 157 -0.89 -11.56 -6.80
C GLY A 157 -1.50 -12.35 -5.63
N PHE A 158 -1.74 -11.70 -4.49
CA PHE A 158 -2.36 -12.36 -3.33
C PHE A 158 -3.79 -12.82 -3.62
N VAL A 159 -4.59 -12.01 -4.32
CA VAL A 159 -5.96 -12.39 -4.71
C VAL A 159 -5.95 -13.62 -5.63
N LEU A 160 -5.07 -13.66 -6.64
CA LEU A 160 -4.94 -14.80 -7.56
C LEU A 160 -4.52 -16.08 -6.81
N VAL A 161 -3.48 -15.99 -6.00
CA VAL A 161 -3.01 -17.15 -5.19
C VAL A 161 -4.11 -17.60 -4.23
N GLY A 162 -4.77 -16.67 -3.54
CA GLY A 162 -5.89 -16.96 -2.64
C GLY A 162 -7.04 -17.66 -3.36
N ALA A 163 -7.43 -17.19 -4.55
CA ALA A 163 -8.48 -17.81 -5.36
C ALA A 163 -8.13 -19.25 -5.74
N ILE A 164 -6.92 -19.48 -6.24
CA ILE A 164 -6.44 -20.84 -6.60
C ILE A 164 -6.46 -21.76 -5.36
N CYS A 165 -5.99 -21.29 -4.22
CA CYS A 165 -5.96 -22.07 -2.98
C CYS A 165 -7.36 -22.43 -2.48
N VAL A 166 -8.30 -21.46 -2.49
CA VAL A 166 -9.69 -21.69 -2.09
C VAL A 166 -10.37 -22.70 -3.02
N VAL A 167 -10.25 -22.51 -4.34
CA VAL A 167 -10.86 -23.42 -5.33
C VAL A 167 -10.31 -24.85 -5.19
N ARG A 168 -8.99 -24.99 -5.01
CA ARG A 168 -8.39 -26.33 -4.77
C ARG A 168 -8.86 -26.96 -3.46
N SER A 169 -9.04 -26.18 -2.42
CA SER A 169 -9.55 -26.66 -1.13
C SER A 169 -10.98 -27.19 -1.26
N MET A 170 -11.85 -26.48 -1.98
CA MET A 170 -13.23 -26.88 -2.25
C MET A 170 -13.30 -28.16 -3.11
N SER A 171 -12.46 -28.30 -4.12
CA SER A 171 -12.41 -29.48 -5.00
C SER A 171 -11.99 -30.74 -4.24
N ARG A 172 -11.08 -30.64 -3.30
CA ARG A 172 -10.66 -31.78 -2.45
C ARG A 172 -11.81 -32.28 -1.57
N GLN A 173 -12.59 -31.37 -0.99
CA GLN A 173 -13.69 -31.73 -0.11
C GLN A 173 -14.79 -32.50 -0.85
N LYS A 174 -15.14 -32.11 -2.09
CA LYS A 174 -16.08 -32.85 -2.92
C LYS A 174 -15.65 -34.32 -3.14
N LYS A 175 -14.35 -34.56 -3.36
CA LYS A 175 -13.81 -35.91 -3.53
C LYS A 175 -13.93 -36.77 -2.26
N TYR A 176 -13.65 -36.19 -1.08
CA TYR A 176 -13.76 -36.91 0.20
C TYR A 176 -15.20 -37.29 0.52
N VAL A 177 -16.16 -36.38 0.33
CA VAL A 177 -17.58 -36.65 0.56
C VAL A 177 -18.09 -37.74 -0.38
N SER A 178 -17.75 -37.67 -1.67
CA SER A 178 -18.18 -38.70 -2.63
C SER A 178 -17.56 -40.07 -2.37
N SER A 179 -16.32 -40.16 -1.89
CA SER A 179 -15.69 -41.44 -1.55
C SER A 179 -16.29 -42.08 -0.28
N ASN A 180 -16.66 -41.27 0.71
CA ASN A 180 -17.30 -41.76 1.94
C ASN A 180 -18.73 -42.21 1.68
N LEU A 181 -19.48 -41.50 0.82
CA LEU A 181 -20.84 -41.97 0.41
C LEU A 181 -20.77 -43.29 -0.34
N ARG A 182 -19.83 -43.48 -1.25
CA ARG A 182 -19.64 -44.78 -1.94
C ARG A 182 -19.31 -45.91 -0.98
N ARG A 183 -18.51 -45.67 0.06
CA ARG A 183 -18.21 -46.68 1.08
C ARG A 183 -19.44 -47.02 1.92
N ALA A 184 -20.23 -46.01 2.34
CA ALA A 184 -21.44 -46.22 3.13
C ALA A 184 -22.48 -47.08 2.36
N VAL A 185 -22.72 -46.78 1.09
CA VAL A 185 -23.64 -47.57 0.23
C VAL A 185 -23.16 -49.00 0.04
N SER A 186 -21.84 -49.24 -0.03
CA SER A 186 -21.30 -50.62 -0.15
C SER A 186 -21.41 -51.46 1.14
N TYR A 187 -21.69 -50.86 2.29
CA TYR A 187 -21.90 -51.58 3.54
C TYR A 187 -23.37 -51.94 3.78
N ASP A 188 -24.32 -51.29 3.11
CA ASP A 188 -25.76 -51.57 3.24
C ASP A 188 -26.22 -52.72 2.29
N ASP A 189 -25.37 -53.20 1.40
CA ASP A 189 -25.65 -54.30 0.43
C ASP A 189 -25.25 -55.69 0.97
N PHE A 190 -24.88 -55.84 2.24
CA PHE A 190 -24.59 -57.11 2.93
C PHE A 190 -25.50 -57.30 4.15
#